data_591f0b806a5abe2a3fe24af37cfc8255
#
_entry.id   591f0b806a5abe2a3fe24af37cfc8255
#
_cell.length_a   1.000
_cell.length_b   1.000
_cell.length_c   1.000
_cell.angle_alpha   90.00
_cell.angle_beta   90.00
_cell.angle_gamma   90.00
#
_symmetry.space_group_name_H-M   'P 1'
#
loop_
_entity.id
_entity.type
_entity.pdbx_description
1 polymer ?
#
loop_
_entity_poly.entity_id
_entity_poly.type
_entity_poly.pdbx_seq_one_letter_code
_entity_poly.pdbx_strand_id
1 'polypeptide(L)'
;LGISPKVIYHKTGVLVLEFIDAYTLDEAAVREPKNLKRIINVVAKTHRGIGKYLHSPILTFWPFQINQTYMSRLEEDGSSHVSKLVDMKRQLEVLEIATGPVELVVGHNDLLAANILDDGDQLWLIDWEYGGFNTPLFDLAGLAGNNGLSVLQEQQMLEQYFKQDWQNYWRPYNAMKCASLMRETLWSMVSEIYSQIDFDYAAYTLENFNRFNVAMSDFKNT
;
A
#
# COMPACT_ATOMS: atom_id res chain seq x y z
N LEU A 1 20.54 4.84 1.09
CA LEU A 1 19.62 5.86 1.64
C LEU A 1 19.53 5.81 3.18
N GLY A 2 19.92 4.70 3.80
CA GLY A 2 19.75 4.52 5.25
C GLY A 2 18.28 4.54 5.68
N ILE A 3 17.44 3.81 4.96
CA ILE A 3 16.00 3.67 5.21
C ILE A 3 15.60 2.22 5.50
N SER A 4 16.52 1.28 5.28
CA SER A 4 16.33 -0.15 5.53
C SER A 4 17.58 -0.74 6.14
N PRO A 5 17.48 -1.86 6.88
CA PRO A 5 18.63 -2.57 7.43
C PRO A 5 19.61 -2.97 6.32
N LYS A 6 20.90 -3.05 6.67
CA LYS A 6 21.93 -3.48 5.74
C LYS A 6 21.79 -4.97 5.43
N VAL A 7 22.05 -5.34 4.18
CA VAL A 7 22.19 -6.74 3.79
C VAL A 7 23.54 -7.25 4.29
N ILE A 8 23.50 -8.21 5.20
CA ILE A 8 24.70 -8.88 5.75
C ILE A 8 25.10 -10.05 4.88
N TYR A 9 24.11 -10.81 4.39
CA TYR A 9 24.33 -11.96 3.52
C TYR A 9 23.10 -12.21 2.65
N HIS A 10 23.32 -12.66 1.43
CA HIS A 10 22.23 -13.12 0.56
C HIS A 10 22.67 -14.31 -0.32
N LYS A 11 21.74 -15.19 -0.57
CA LYS A 11 21.79 -16.24 -1.61
C LYS A 11 20.36 -16.57 -2.01
N THR A 12 20.18 -17.36 -3.08
CA THR A 12 18.86 -17.79 -3.51
C THR A 12 18.05 -18.38 -2.35
N GLY A 13 16.88 -17.78 -2.05
CA GLY A 13 15.98 -18.21 -0.98
C GLY A 13 16.39 -17.77 0.44
N VAL A 14 17.51 -17.01 0.61
CA VAL A 14 17.94 -16.54 1.93
C VAL A 14 18.42 -15.09 1.85
N LEU A 15 17.85 -14.24 2.68
CA LEU A 15 18.30 -12.86 2.92
C LEU A 15 18.54 -12.68 4.42
N VAL A 16 19.74 -12.26 4.78
CA VAL A 16 20.11 -11.93 6.17
C VAL A 16 20.35 -10.43 6.25
N LEU A 17 19.58 -9.77 7.09
CA LEU A 17 19.67 -8.34 7.33
C LEU A 17 20.33 -8.05 8.68
N GLU A 18 20.91 -6.87 8.83
CA GLU A 18 21.33 -6.33 10.11
C GLU A 18 20.11 -6.26 11.04
N PHE A 19 20.30 -6.75 12.29
CA PHE A 19 19.25 -6.61 13.30
C PHE A 19 19.21 -5.15 13.77
N ILE A 20 18.02 -4.58 13.78
CA ILE A 20 17.78 -3.23 14.31
C ILE A 20 17.06 -3.38 15.66
N ASP A 21 17.66 -2.89 16.71
CA ASP A 21 17.02 -2.79 18.03
C ASP A 21 16.04 -1.62 18.02
N ALA A 22 14.78 -1.91 17.72
CA ALA A 22 13.75 -0.93 17.46
C ALA A 22 12.36 -1.46 17.80
N TYR A 23 11.43 -0.54 17.99
CA TYR A 23 10.01 -0.88 18.15
C TYR A 23 9.33 -0.97 16.79
N THR A 24 8.54 -2.00 16.58
CA THR A 24 7.61 -2.07 15.46
C THR A 24 6.42 -1.15 15.76
N LEU A 25 6.06 -0.28 14.83
CA LEU A 25 4.90 0.57 15.01
C LEU A 25 3.60 -0.25 14.91
N ASP A 26 2.58 0.23 15.60
CA ASP A 26 1.19 -0.19 15.42
C ASP A 26 0.40 0.94 14.71
N GLU A 27 -0.83 0.64 14.32
CA GLU A 27 -1.69 1.61 13.63
C GLU A 27 -1.91 2.90 14.45
N ALA A 28 -2.00 2.80 15.79
CA ALA A 28 -2.20 3.96 16.65
C ALA A 28 -0.96 4.86 16.64
N ALA A 29 0.24 4.27 16.71
CA ALA A 29 1.50 4.99 16.62
C ALA A 29 1.69 5.66 15.25
N VAL A 30 1.28 4.99 14.15
CA VAL A 30 1.31 5.60 12.79
C VAL A 30 0.43 6.85 12.74
N ARG A 31 -0.75 6.83 13.37
CA ARG A 31 -1.68 7.98 13.39
C ARG A 31 -1.24 9.15 14.25
N GLU A 32 -0.23 8.98 15.09
CA GLU A 32 0.30 10.10 15.87
C GLU A 32 0.94 11.16 14.95
N PRO A 33 0.60 12.46 15.09
CA PRO A 33 1.05 13.50 14.17
C PRO A 33 2.57 13.57 14.01
N LYS A 34 3.32 13.34 15.10
CA LYS A 34 4.79 13.32 15.09
C LYS A 34 5.31 12.17 14.22
N ASN A 35 4.76 10.97 14.40
CA ASN A 35 5.20 9.78 13.68
C ASN A 35 4.75 9.84 12.22
N LEU A 36 3.51 10.22 11.94
CA LEU A 36 3.01 10.37 10.57
C LEU A 36 3.90 11.32 9.78
N LYS A 37 4.31 12.45 10.35
CA LYS A 37 5.24 13.39 9.72
C LYS A 37 6.60 12.74 9.40
N ARG A 38 7.16 11.93 10.31
CA ARG A 38 8.43 11.20 10.09
C ARG A 38 8.29 10.16 8.99
N ILE A 39 7.18 9.40 9.00
CA ILE A 39 6.88 8.36 8.00
C ILE A 39 6.78 8.98 6.61
N ILE A 40 6.02 10.06 6.44
CA ILE A 40 5.89 10.75 5.15
C ILE A 40 7.27 11.23 4.64
N ASN A 41 8.14 11.72 5.52
CA ASN A 41 9.50 12.12 5.15
C ASN A 41 10.34 10.93 4.66
N VAL A 42 10.25 9.76 5.31
CA VAL A 42 10.96 8.55 4.88
C VAL A 42 10.42 8.06 3.54
N VAL A 43 9.10 8.02 3.36
CA VAL A 43 8.47 7.66 2.08
C VAL A 43 8.90 8.62 0.97
N ALA A 44 8.85 9.93 1.20
CA ALA A 44 9.31 10.92 0.22
C ALA A 44 10.82 10.79 -0.10
N LYS A 45 11.65 10.49 0.89
CA LYS A 45 13.09 10.22 0.72
C LYS A 45 13.31 8.97 -0.15
N THR A 46 12.51 7.94 0.07
CA THR A 46 12.51 6.73 -0.73
C THR A 46 12.19 7.04 -2.19
N HIS A 47 11.03 7.60 -2.46
CA HIS A 47 10.55 7.88 -3.81
C HIS A 47 11.53 8.75 -4.62
N ARG A 48 12.13 9.76 -3.98
CA ARG A 48 13.06 10.69 -4.66
C ARG A 48 14.48 10.19 -4.78
N GLY A 49 14.86 9.23 -3.95
CA GLY A 49 16.27 8.87 -3.79
C GLY A 49 16.65 7.47 -4.25
N ILE A 50 15.77 6.48 -4.13
CA ILE A 50 16.13 5.06 -4.32
C ILE A 50 16.51 4.76 -5.77
N GLY A 51 15.88 5.42 -6.74
CA GLY A 51 16.15 5.19 -8.16
C GLY A 51 17.62 5.33 -8.58
N LYS A 52 18.40 6.14 -7.85
CA LYS A 52 19.83 6.35 -8.11
C LYS A 52 20.71 5.12 -7.83
N TYR A 53 20.19 4.17 -7.05
CA TYR A 53 20.91 2.98 -6.58
C TYR A 53 20.46 1.70 -7.27
N LEU A 54 19.53 1.82 -8.22
CA LEU A 54 18.97 0.67 -8.90
C LEU A 54 19.80 0.36 -10.14
N HIS A 55 20.28 -0.88 -10.22
CA HIS A 55 21.14 -1.36 -11.30
C HIS A 55 20.56 -2.56 -12.06
N SER A 56 19.37 -3.01 -11.70
CA SER A 56 18.69 -4.17 -12.28
C SER A 56 17.27 -3.80 -12.73
N PRO A 57 16.66 -4.57 -13.63
CA PRO A 57 15.24 -4.46 -13.93
C PRO A 57 14.41 -4.57 -12.65
N ILE A 58 13.40 -3.73 -12.53
CA ILE A 58 12.48 -3.70 -11.39
C ILE A 58 11.07 -3.92 -11.90
N LEU A 59 10.29 -4.67 -11.14
CA LEU A 59 8.89 -4.94 -11.45
C LEU A 59 8.07 -3.65 -11.34
N THR A 60 7.02 -3.57 -12.14
CA THR A 60 5.98 -2.56 -11.99
C THR A 60 4.86 -3.16 -11.16
N PHE A 61 4.55 -2.51 -10.05
CA PHE A 61 3.46 -2.87 -9.15
C PHE A 61 2.26 -1.99 -9.48
N TRP A 62 1.53 -2.30 -10.57
CA TRP A 62 0.35 -1.53 -10.98
C TRP A 62 -0.91 -2.12 -10.35
N PRO A 63 -1.55 -1.45 -9.36
CA PRO A 63 -2.62 -2.07 -8.56
C PRO A 63 -3.83 -2.47 -9.40
N PHE A 64 -4.14 -1.76 -10.47
CA PHE A 64 -5.26 -2.09 -11.36
C PHE A 64 -5.03 -3.43 -12.07
N GLN A 65 -3.82 -3.68 -12.58
CA GLN A 65 -3.44 -4.96 -13.19
C GLN A 65 -3.43 -6.09 -12.16
N ILE A 66 -2.93 -5.83 -10.95
CA ILE A 66 -2.89 -6.82 -9.87
C ILE A 66 -4.30 -7.21 -9.45
N ASN A 67 -5.21 -6.23 -9.30
CA ASN A 67 -6.60 -6.48 -8.98
C ASN A 67 -7.29 -7.34 -10.05
N GLN A 68 -7.06 -7.06 -11.33
CA GLN A 68 -7.56 -7.89 -12.43
C GLN A 68 -7.04 -9.33 -12.35
N THR A 69 -5.74 -9.51 -12.03
CA THR A 69 -5.13 -10.83 -11.88
C THR A 69 -5.78 -11.62 -10.75
N TYR A 70 -6.00 -10.99 -9.57
CA TYR A 70 -6.69 -11.64 -8.47
C TYR A 70 -8.14 -12.00 -8.81
N MET A 71 -8.88 -11.10 -9.46
CA MET A 71 -10.25 -11.38 -9.89
C MET A 71 -10.33 -12.55 -10.88
N SER A 72 -9.42 -12.59 -11.86
CA SER A 72 -9.35 -13.72 -12.82
C SER A 72 -9.07 -15.03 -12.09
N ARG A 73 -8.15 -15.01 -11.13
CA ARG A 73 -7.82 -16.20 -10.33
C ARG A 73 -9.01 -16.69 -9.52
N LEU A 74 -9.73 -15.79 -8.86
CA LEU A 74 -10.93 -16.12 -8.09
C LEU A 74 -12.06 -16.69 -8.96
N GLU A 75 -12.19 -16.24 -10.22
CA GLU A 75 -13.14 -16.79 -11.19
C GLU A 75 -12.74 -18.21 -11.62
N GLU A 76 -11.46 -18.41 -11.98
CA GLU A 76 -10.93 -19.72 -12.37
C GLU A 76 -11.10 -20.77 -11.28
N ASP A 77 -10.89 -20.40 -10.03
CA ASP A 77 -11.00 -21.28 -8.87
C ASP A 77 -12.44 -21.47 -8.37
N GLY A 78 -13.42 -20.78 -8.94
CA GLY A 78 -14.83 -20.87 -8.54
C GLY A 78 -15.07 -20.37 -7.10
N SER A 79 -14.38 -19.29 -6.70
CA SER A 79 -14.49 -18.70 -5.37
C SER A 79 -15.95 -18.38 -5.00
N SER A 80 -16.29 -18.50 -3.72
CA SER A 80 -17.58 -18.06 -3.16
C SER A 80 -17.86 -16.57 -3.37
N HIS A 81 -16.84 -15.78 -3.69
CA HIS A 81 -16.92 -14.34 -3.91
C HIS A 81 -17.17 -13.91 -5.37
N VAL A 82 -17.26 -14.85 -6.33
CA VAL A 82 -17.42 -14.56 -7.79
C VAL A 82 -18.55 -13.59 -8.08
N SER A 83 -19.67 -13.70 -7.36
CA SER A 83 -20.82 -12.81 -7.57
C SER A 83 -20.51 -11.32 -7.30
N LYS A 84 -19.52 -11.02 -6.48
CA LYS A 84 -19.08 -9.64 -6.17
C LYS A 84 -18.15 -9.07 -7.24
N LEU A 85 -17.46 -9.93 -7.99
CA LEU A 85 -16.38 -9.51 -8.90
C LEU A 85 -16.88 -8.67 -10.08
N VAL A 86 -18.13 -8.89 -10.53
CA VAL A 86 -18.72 -8.12 -11.64
C VAL A 86 -18.77 -6.62 -11.32
N ASP A 87 -19.23 -6.28 -10.11
CA ASP A 87 -19.30 -4.87 -9.70
C ASP A 87 -17.92 -4.32 -9.37
N MET A 88 -17.05 -5.13 -8.77
CA MET A 88 -15.66 -4.72 -8.50
C MET A 88 -14.87 -4.42 -9.77
N LYS A 89 -15.06 -5.17 -10.86
CA LYS A 89 -14.45 -4.89 -12.18
C LYS A 89 -14.87 -3.52 -12.71
N ARG A 90 -16.17 -3.22 -12.68
CA ARG A 90 -16.68 -1.89 -13.12
C ARG A 90 -16.13 -0.76 -12.26
N GLN A 91 -16.06 -0.97 -10.95
CA GLN A 91 -15.48 0.02 -10.02
C GLN A 91 -14.01 0.23 -10.31
N LEU A 92 -13.25 -0.83 -10.58
CA LEU A 92 -11.83 -0.77 -10.90
C LEU A 92 -11.55 0.09 -12.14
N GLU A 93 -12.34 -0.06 -13.21
CA GLU A 93 -12.24 0.78 -14.42
C GLU A 93 -12.46 2.26 -14.11
N VAL A 94 -13.48 2.58 -13.31
CA VAL A 94 -13.77 3.96 -12.89
C VAL A 94 -12.62 4.54 -12.08
N LEU A 95 -12.03 3.76 -11.19
CA LEU A 95 -10.91 4.18 -10.35
C LEU A 95 -9.64 4.42 -11.17
N GLU A 96 -9.36 3.55 -12.15
CA GLU A 96 -8.19 3.70 -13.03
C GLU A 96 -8.29 4.99 -13.86
N ILE A 97 -9.46 5.25 -14.45
CA ILE A 97 -9.72 6.51 -15.18
C ILE A 97 -9.56 7.73 -14.25
N ALA A 98 -10.07 7.65 -13.03
CA ALA A 98 -10.01 8.77 -12.07
C ALA A 98 -8.60 9.01 -11.51
N THR A 99 -7.75 8.00 -11.51
CA THR A 99 -6.32 8.15 -11.15
C THR A 99 -5.58 9.00 -12.16
N GLY A 100 -5.94 8.90 -13.45
CA GLY A 100 -5.37 9.71 -14.52
C GLY A 100 -3.87 9.45 -14.76
N PRO A 101 -3.16 10.41 -15.37
CA PRO A 101 -1.72 10.31 -15.60
C PRO A 101 -0.95 10.31 -14.28
N VAL A 102 0.05 9.44 -14.17
CA VAL A 102 0.85 9.28 -12.94
C VAL A 102 2.34 9.48 -13.22
N GLU A 103 3.03 10.02 -12.22
CA GLU A 103 4.48 9.96 -12.14
C GLU A 103 4.87 8.62 -11.53
N LEU A 104 5.92 7.98 -12.08
CA LEU A 104 6.44 6.73 -11.55
C LEU A 104 7.60 6.99 -10.59
N VAL A 105 7.51 6.35 -9.44
CA VAL A 105 8.58 6.25 -8.44
C VAL A 105 8.82 4.78 -8.12
N VAL A 106 9.88 4.49 -7.40
CA VAL A 106 10.03 3.17 -6.77
C VAL A 106 9.45 3.27 -5.38
N GLY A 107 8.31 2.61 -5.20
CA GLY A 107 7.57 2.55 -3.96
C GLY A 107 7.86 1.29 -3.15
N HIS A 108 7.44 1.31 -1.91
CA HIS A 108 7.42 0.15 -1.02
C HIS A 108 6.29 -0.81 -1.39
N ASN A 109 5.14 -0.25 -1.73
CA ASN A 109 3.90 -0.91 -2.15
C ASN A 109 3.20 -1.75 -1.06
N ASP A 110 3.70 -1.71 0.18
CA ASP A 110 3.10 -2.40 1.33
C ASP A 110 3.40 -1.70 2.67
N LEU A 111 2.95 -0.44 2.80
CA LEU A 111 3.19 0.39 4.00
C LEU A 111 2.20 0.04 5.13
N LEU A 112 2.34 -1.16 5.69
CA LEU A 112 1.72 -1.56 6.94
C LEU A 112 2.49 -0.98 8.13
N ALA A 113 1.82 -0.76 9.27
CA ALA A 113 2.51 -0.36 10.51
C ALA A 113 3.60 -1.37 10.91
N ALA A 114 3.33 -2.67 10.72
CA ALA A 114 4.26 -3.75 11.00
C ALA A 114 5.58 -3.68 10.20
N ASN A 115 5.59 -2.98 9.06
CA ASN A 115 6.75 -2.81 8.20
C ASN A 115 7.55 -1.53 8.52
N ILE A 116 7.21 -0.82 9.59
CA ILE A 116 7.86 0.42 10.03
C ILE A 116 8.43 0.22 11.43
N LEU A 117 9.76 0.32 11.55
CA LEU A 117 10.44 0.23 12.84
C LEU A 117 10.92 1.62 13.27
N ASP A 118 10.91 1.89 14.57
CA ASP A 118 11.43 3.12 15.19
C ASP A 118 12.49 2.77 16.23
N ASP A 119 13.75 3.18 16.01
CA ASP A 119 14.85 2.99 16.96
C ASP A 119 15.04 4.18 17.92
N GLY A 120 14.12 5.15 17.84
CA GLY A 120 14.18 6.40 18.62
C GLY A 120 14.83 7.56 17.87
N ASP A 121 15.79 7.29 17.00
CA ASP A 121 16.47 8.31 16.19
C ASP A 121 15.86 8.39 14.77
N GLN A 122 15.63 7.26 14.14
CA GLN A 122 15.09 7.20 12.77
C GLN A 122 14.05 6.09 12.61
N LEU A 123 13.36 6.15 11.47
CA LEU A 123 12.45 5.09 11.02
C LEU A 123 13.13 4.23 9.97
N TRP A 124 12.85 2.93 10.05
CA TRP A 124 13.32 1.92 9.12
C TRP A 124 12.14 1.27 8.43
N LEU A 125 12.25 1.08 7.11
CA LEU A 125 11.28 0.31 6.32
C LEU A 125 11.84 -1.09 6.07
N ILE A 126 11.02 -2.09 6.34
CA ILE A 126 11.34 -3.51 6.12
C ILE A 126 10.29 -4.15 5.22
N ASP A 127 10.55 -5.38 4.80
CA ASP A 127 9.62 -6.16 3.95
C ASP A 127 9.34 -5.53 2.59
N TRP A 128 10.37 -5.49 1.76
CA TRP A 128 10.34 -4.91 0.41
C TRP A 128 9.92 -5.91 -0.68
N GLU A 129 9.20 -6.98 -0.34
CA GLU A 129 8.85 -8.01 -1.32
C GLU A 129 7.99 -7.49 -2.48
N TYR A 130 7.18 -6.46 -2.22
CA TYR A 130 6.39 -5.75 -3.23
C TYR A 130 7.09 -4.51 -3.79
N GLY A 131 8.33 -4.24 -3.40
CA GLY A 131 9.08 -3.06 -3.85
C GLY A 131 9.20 -3.00 -5.37
N GLY A 132 8.73 -1.91 -5.97
CA GLY A 132 8.69 -1.80 -7.42
C GLY A 132 8.21 -0.43 -7.91
N PHE A 133 8.20 -0.25 -9.24
CA PHE A 133 7.66 0.98 -9.83
C PHE A 133 6.16 1.09 -9.60
N ASN A 134 5.75 2.24 -9.09
CA ASN A 134 4.36 2.62 -8.91
C ASN A 134 4.24 4.14 -8.85
N THR A 135 3.04 4.66 -8.65
CA THR A 135 2.83 6.08 -8.33
C THR A 135 3.00 6.35 -6.84
N PRO A 136 3.50 7.53 -6.43
CA PRO A 136 3.52 7.92 -5.02
C PRO A 136 2.17 7.79 -4.33
N LEU A 137 1.09 7.98 -5.08
CA LEU A 137 -0.28 7.90 -4.56
C LEU A 137 -0.60 6.52 -3.98
N PHE A 138 0.00 5.44 -4.51
CA PHE A 138 -0.27 4.09 -4.01
C PHE A 138 0.32 3.87 -2.62
N ASP A 139 1.59 4.25 -2.40
CA ASP A 139 2.21 4.16 -1.08
C ASP A 139 1.49 5.04 -0.04
N LEU A 140 1.11 6.26 -0.42
CA LEU A 140 0.36 7.15 0.46
C LEU A 140 -1.05 6.61 0.75
N ALA A 141 -1.71 6.04 -0.25
CA ALA A 141 -3.03 5.43 -0.11
C ALA A 141 -2.99 4.16 0.76
N GLY A 142 -1.98 3.31 0.55
CA GLY A 142 -1.73 2.13 1.37
C GLY A 142 -1.44 2.50 2.83
N LEU A 143 -0.58 3.48 3.05
CA LEU A 143 -0.29 3.99 4.40
C LEU A 143 -1.58 4.47 5.09
N ALA A 144 -2.43 5.21 4.41
CA ALA A 144 -3.66 5.72 4.99
C ALA A 144 -4.72 4.62 5.22
N GLY A 145 -4.97 3.80 4.20
CA GLY A 145 -6.00 2.75 4.25
C GLY A 145 -5.68 1.66 5.26
N ASN A 146 -4.44 1.19 5.26
CA ASN A 146 -4.00 0.12 6.15
C ASN A 146 -3.91 0.54 7.62
N ASN A 147 -3.66 1.83 7.88
CA ASN A 147 -3.47 2.34 9.23
C ASN A 147 -4.64 3.20 9.74
N GLY A 148 -5.74 3.29 8.98
CA GLY A 148 -6.96 3.95 9.40
C GLY A 148 -6.81 5.46 9.65
N LEU A 149 -6.09 6.17 8.75
CA LEU A 149 -5.96 7.62 8.85
C LEU A 149 -7.31 8.30 8.67
N SER A 150 -7.56 9.36 9.45
CA SER A 150 -8.70 10.24 9.24
C SER A 150 -8.51 11.12 7.99
N VAL A 151 -9.60 11.62 7.41
CA VAL A 151 -9.57 12.53 6.26
C VAL A 151 -8.64 13.73 6.49
N LEU A 152 -8.64 14.29 7.70
CA LEU A 152 -7.75 15.39 8.05
C LEU A 152 -6.25 14.97 7.99
N GLN A 153 -5.93 13.79 8.48
CA GLN A 153 -4.57 13.25 8.43
C GLN A 153 -4.16 12.93 6.98
N GLU A 154 -5.06 12.41 6.16
CA GLU A 154 -4.84 12.19 4.74
C GLU A 154 -4.52 13.50 4.00
N GLN A 155 -5.29 14.56 4.25
CA GLN A 155 -5.03 15.89 3.67
C GLN A 155 -3.67 16.44 4.12
N GLN A 156 -3.35 16.37 5.41
CA GLN A 156 -2.05 16.78 5.94
C GLN A 156 -0.89 15.96 5.32
N MET A 157 -1.08 14.67 5.12
CA MET A 157 -0.13 13.79 4.46
C MET A 157 0.14 14.24 3.02
N LEU A 158 -0.92 14.48 2.24
CA LEU A 158 -0.79 14.95 0.85
C LEU A 158 -0.16 16.34 0.79
N GLU A 159 -0.56 17.26 1.66
CA GLU A 159 0.04 18.59 1.75
C GLU A 159 1.54 18.50 2.09
N GLN A 160 1.92 17.65 3.02
CA GLN A 160 3.33 17.46 3.37
C GLN A 160 4.13 16.87 2.20
N TYR A 161 3.55 15.93 1.44
CA TYR A 161 4.23 15.26 0.33
C TYR A 161 4.31 16.13 -0.93
N PHE A 162 3.16 16.66 -1.40
CA PHE A 162 3.02 17.40 -2.67
C PHE A 162 3.13 18.93 -2.53
N LYS A 163 3.14 19.46 -1.29
CA LYS A 163 3.21 20.89 -1.00
C LYS A 163 1.98 21.65 -1.53
N GLN A 164 2.21 22.73 -2.31
CA GLN A 164 1.17 23.67 -2.73
C GLN A 164 0.12 23.07 -3.69
N ASP A 165 0.48 22.00 -4.39
CA ASP A 165 -0.37 21.41 -5.43
C ASP A 165 -1.19 20.20 -4.94
N TRP A 166 -1.20 19.93 -3.65
CA TRP A 166 -1.79 18.68 -3.09
C TRP A 166 -3.27 18.50 -3.41
N GLN A 167 -4.05 19.60 -3.56
CA GLN A 167 -5.49 19.53 -3.88
C GLN A 167 -5.74 18.88 -5.25
N ASN A 168 -4.82 19.05 -6.20
CA ASN A 168 -4.92 18.44 -7.53
C ASN A 168 -4.80 16.92 -7.47
N TYR A 169 -4.21 16.39 -6.39
CA TYR A 169 -4.05 14.96 -6.18
C TYR A 169 -5.16 14.34 -5.34
N TRP A 170 -6.08 15.14 -4.77
CA TRP A 170 -7.08 14.63 -3.84
C TRP A 170 -7.98 13.55 -4.46
N ARG A 171 -8.56 13.80 -5.66
CA ARG A 171 -9.39 12.82 -6.35
C ARG A 171 -8.59 11.61 -6.86
N PRO A 172 -7.44 11.76 -7.55
CA PRO A 172 -6.56 10.65 -7.91
C PRO A 172 -6.11 9.81 -6.71
N TYR A 173 -5.79 10.44 -5.58
CA TYR A 173 -5.43 9.76 -4.34
C TYR A 173 -6.58 8.91 -3.79
N ASN A 174 -7.80 9.46 -3.73
CA ASN A 174 -8.96 8.69 -3.26
C ASN A 174 -9.28 7.52 -4.19
N ALA A 175 -9.11 7.67 -5.50
CA ALA A 175 -9.22 6.56 -6.44
C ALA A 175 -8.17 5.47 -6.15
N MET A 176 -6.92 5.87 -5.90
CA MET A 176 -5.84 4.94 -5.58
C MET A 176 -6.04 4.28 -4.20
N LYS A 177 -6.60 5.00 -3.21
CA LYS A 177 -6.98 4.42 -1.91
C LYS A 177 -8.02 3.32 -2.06
N CYS A 178 -9.03 3.54 -2.89
CA CYS A 178 -10.00 2.48 -3.20
C CYS A 178 -9.34 1.30 -3.90
N ALA A 179 -8.44 1.53 -4.87
CA ALA A 179 -7.74 0.45 -5.57
C ALA A 179 -6.81 -0.35 -4.64
N SER A 180 -6.18 0.31 -3.67
CA SER A 180 -5.36 -0.34 -2.64
C SER A 180 -6.19 -1.22 -1.71
N LEU A 181 -7.31 -0.71 -1.19
CA LEU A 181 -8.23 -1.47 -0.35
C LEU A 181 -8.91 -2.63 -1.11
N MET A 182 -9.19 -2.43 -2.39
CA MET A 182 -9.66 -3.51 -3.27
C MET A 182 -8.59 -4.60 -3.41
N ARG A 183 -7.30 -4.23 -3.58
CA ARG A 183 -6.19 -5.20 -3.64
C ARG A 183 -6.13 -6.05 -2.37
N GLU A 184 -6.21 -5.40 -1.21
CA GLU A 184 -6.17 -6.09 0.07
C GLU A 184 -7.34 -7.06 0.24
N THR A 185 -8.54 -6.62 -0.16
CA THR A 185 -9.74 -7.45 -0.16
C THR A 185 -9.59 -8.67 -1.09
N LEU A 186 -9.11 -8.47 -2.31
CA LEU A 186 -8.96 -9.56 -3.28
C LEU A 186 -7.82 -10.51 -2.90
N TRP A 187 -6.72 -9.97 -2.34
CA TRP A 187 -5.64 -10.79 -1.79
C TRP A 187 -6.13 -11.70 -0.67
N SER A 188 -6.93 -11.17 0.24
CA SER A 188 -7.50 -11.99 1.32
C SER A 188 -8.47 -13.05 0.82
N MET A 189 -9.31 -12.74 -0.20
CA MET A 189 -10.16 -13.73 -0.87
C MET A 189 -9.36 -14.87 -1.53
N VAL A 190 -8.22 -14.55 -2.14
CA VAL A 190 -7.29 -15.55 -2.69
C VAL A 190 -6.66 -16.35 -1.56
N SER A 191 -6.31 -15.70 -0.46
CA SER A 191 -5.71 -16.35 0.71
C SER A 191 -6.67 -17.33 1.41
N GLU A 192 -7.98 -17.08 1.37
CA GLU A 192 -8.99 -18.05 1.84
C GLU A 192 -8.87 -19.41 1.13
N ILE A 193 -8.40 -19.42 -0.13
CA ILE A 193 -8.29 -20.64 -0.95
C ILE A 193 -6.91 -21.29 -0.78
N TYR A 194 -5.85 -20.49 -0.73
CA TYR A 194 -4.47 -20.98 -0.89
C TYR A 194 -3.62 -20.98 0.36
N SER A 195 -3.95 -20.13 1.35
CA SER A 195 -3.11 -20.03 2.54
C SER A 195 -3.21 -21.27 3.41
N GLN A 196 -2.06 -21.72 3.90
CA GLN A 196 -1.95 -22.79 4.90
C GLN A 196 -1.69 -22.24 6.31
N ILE A 197 -1.68 -20.91 6.45
CA ILE A 197 -1.48 -20.24 7.73
C ILE A 197 -2.79 -20.31 8.50
N ASP A 198 -2.72 -20.65 9.78
CA ASP A 198 -3.88 -20.63 10.70
C ASP A 198 -4.26 -19.20 11.05
N PHE A 199 -5.08 -18.62 10.19
CA PHE A 199 -5.57 -17.25 10.30
C PHE A 199 -6.98 -17.15 9.72
N ASP A 200 -7.86 -16.37 10.35
CA ASP A 200 -9.24 -16.16 9.87
C ASP A 200 -9.29 -15.21 8.69
N TYR A 201 -8.94 -15.71 7.50
CA TYR A 201 -8.98 -14.91 6.27
C TYR A 201 -10.41 -14.49 5.90
N ALA A 202 -11.45 -15.24 6.27
CA ALA A 202 -12.83 -14.85 5.97
C ALA A 202 -13.25 -13.60 6.75
N ALA A 203 -12.92 -13.54 8.05
CA ALA A 203 -13.13 -12.32 8.85
C ALA A 203 -12.31 -11.14 8.31
N TYR A 204 -11.06 -11.38 7.94
CA TYR A 204 -10.17 -10.36 7.37
C TYR A 204 -10.69 -9.86 6.01
N THR A 205 -11.19 -10.75 5.14
CA THR A 205 -11.85 -10.38 3.88
C THR A 205 -13.07 -9.49 4.12
N LEU A 206 -13.92 -9.85 5.09
CA LEU A 206 -15.11 -9.05 5.40
C LEU A 206 -14.74 -7.64 5.87
N GLU A 207 -13.74 -7.53 6.74
CA GLU A 207 -13.26 -6.24 7.24
C GLU A 207 -12.73 -5.36 6.10
N ASN A 208 -11.84 -5.89 5.25
CA ASN A 208 -11.26 -5.15 4.14
C ASN A 208 -12.31 -4.79 3.08
N PHE A 209 -13.28 -5.67 2.81
CA PHE A 209 -14.39 -5.36 1.92
C PHE A 209 -15.26 -4.23 2.45
N ASN A 210 -15.49 -4.15 3.77
CA ASN A 210 -16.20 -3.04 4.39
C ASN A 210 -15.40 -1.74 4.29
N ARG A 211 -14.09 -1.76 4.56
CA ARG A 211 -13.19 -0.60 4.38
C ARG A 211 -13.21 -0.10 2.93
N PHE A 212 -13.16 -1.01 1.96
CA PHE A 212 -13.27 -0.70 0.55
C PHE A 212 -14.61 -0.02 0.20
N ASN A 213 -15.73 -0.55 0.68
CA ASN A 213 -17.05 0.02 0.39
C ASN A 213 -17.21 1.42 0.97
N VAL A 214 -16.69 1.68 2.17
CA VAL A 214 -16.67 3.03 2.77
C VAL A 214 -15.84 3.98 1.91
N ALA A 215 -14.61 3.59 1.54
CA ALA A 215 -13.76 4.39 0.68
C ALA A 215 -14.39 4.68 -0.69
N MET A 216 -15.09 3.71 -1.29
CA MET A 216 -15.85 3.89 -2.54
C MET A 216 -17.00 4.88 -2.39
N SER A 217 -17.67 4.89 -1.24
CA SER A 217 -18.72 5.88 -0.95
C SER A 217 -18.12 7.29 -0.84
N ASP A 218 -16.99 7.43 -0.14
CA ASP A 218 -16.29 8.71 0.01
C ASP A 218 -15.76 9.22 -1.33
N PHE A 219 -15.16 8.33 -2.13
CA PHE A 219 -14.65 8.66 -3.47
C PHE A 219 -15.72 9.25 -4.40
N LYS A 220 -16.97 8.79 -4.32
CA LYS A 220 -18.08 9.33 -5.13
C LYS A 220 -18.42 10.78 -4.81
N ASN A 221 -17.98 11.27 -3.64
CA ASN A 221 -18.22 12.63 -3.17
C ASN A 221 -17.01 13.56 -3.39
N THR A 222 -15.91 13.04 -3.99
CA THR A 222 -14.73 13.82 -4.39
C THR A 222 -14.82 14.22 -5.86
#